data_9d60ae6cc7a8c7dc4c98fc1d46ca82a6
#
_entry.id   9d60ae6cc7a8c7dc4c98fc1d46ca82a6
#
_cell.length_a   1.000
_cell.length_b   1.000
_cell.length_c   1.000
_cell.angle_alpha   90.00
_cell.angle_beta   90.00
_cell.angle_gamma   90.00
#
_symmetry.space_group_name_H-M   'P 1'
#
loop_
_entity.id
_entity.type
_entity.pdbx_description
1 polymer ?
#
loop_
_entity_poly.entity_id
_entity_poly.type
_entity_poly.pdbx_seq_one_letter_code
_entity_poly.pdbx_strand_id
1 'polypeptide(L)'
;GLDLLLRQLPSAAPAQPQPAREAWLAALNGVLGDHLLQSANPLAIPMRLRLGGQALDLQRAELATRVQGEGLLLLVHGLCMNDLQWQQAGQDHGAQLAAALGLQPLYLHYNTGLPIAANGRTLAALLTVLHAAWPQPLRRIVLLGHSMGGLVLRSALHQAPGAAWAQAVSHLLCLGSPHLGAPLERAGRGVDLLLGAAPYAAPLARLGKVRSAGITDLRHGRLLDSSAVDRAPRAAVPLPTGMACHALAGTLGARAAAKTRLLGDGLVPLNSALGLHRNPALCLNFPAAHQHVFEGLGHIELLGSAAVGQRLVEIAAR
;
A
#
# COMPACT_ATOMS: atom_id res chain seq x y z
N GLY A 1 21.30 -14.65 19.68
CA GLY A 1 20.10 -13.83 19.73
C GLY A 1 19.25 -14.00 18.48
N LEU A 2 18.22 -13.18 18.35
CA LEU A 2 17.25 -13.24 17.26
C LEU A 2 17.89 -13.22 15.86
N ASP A 3 18.90 -12.38 15.65
CA ASP A 3 19.65 -12.29 14.38
C ASP A 3 20.30 -13.60 13.98
N LEU A 4 20.88 -14.32 14.94
CA LEU A 4 21.52 -15.61 14.64
C LEU A 4 20.50 -16.64 14.16
N LEU A 5 19.32 -16.67 14.78
CA LEU A 5 18.22 -17.54 14.36
C LEU A 5 17.68 -17.15 12.97
N LEU A 6 17.48 -15.85 12.72
CA LEU A 6 16.99 -15.36 11.44
C LEU A 6 17.97 -15.63 10.30
N ARG A 7 19.30 -15.58 10.54
CA ARG A 7 20.32 -15.88 9.54
C ARG A 7 20.40 -17.37 9.17
N GLN A 8 19.88 -18.27 10.02
CA GLN A 8 19.81 -19.70 9.73
C GLN A 8 18.63 -20.09 8.83
N LEU A 9 17.67 -19.18 8.62
CA LEU A 9 16.54 -19.42 7.74
C LEU A 9 16.98 -19.35 6.25
N PRO A 10 16.40 -20.20 5.38
CA PRO A 10 16.72 -20.19 3.97
C PRO A 10 16.46 -18.84 3.32
N SER A 11 17.50 -18.16 2.88
CA SER A 11 17.42 -16.83 2.24
C SER A 11 17.35 -16.90 0.71
N ALA A 12 17.77 -18.04 0.10
CA ALA A 12 17.77 -18.19 -1.35
C ALA A 12 16.34 -18.02 -1.90
N ALA A 13 16.19 -17.09 -2.86
CA ALA A 13 14.93 -16.94 -3.58
C ALA A 13 14.73 -18.16 -4.50
N PRO A 14 13.58 -18.84 -4.44
CA PRO A 14 13.28 -19.91 -5.38
C PRO A 14 13.12 -19.35 -6.79
N ALA A 15 13.38 -20.19 -7.80
CA ALA A 15 13.24 -19.81 -9.21
C ALA A 15 11.81 -19.40 -9.59
N GLN A 16 10.82 -19.90 -8.84
CA GLN A 16 9.42 -19.50 -8.96
C GLN A 16 8.88 -19.02 -7.61
N PRO A 17 7.96 -18.01 -7.60
CA PRO A 17 7.35 -17.55 -6.38
C PRO A 17 6.60 -18.68 -5.67
N GLN A 18 6.86 -18.84 -4.37
CA GLN A 18 6.13 -19.75 -3.50
C GLN A 18 5.21 -18.92 -2.60
N PRO A 19 3.88 -18.89 -2.84
CA PRO A 19 2.95 -17.99 -2.16
C PRO A 19 3.04 -18.03 -0.62
N ALA A 20 3.18 -19.21 -0.05
CA ALA A 20 3.29 -19.38 1.40
C ALA A 20 4.58 -18.76 1.98
N ARG A 21 5.72 -18.96 1.29
CA ARG A 21 7.01 -18.38 1.68
C ARG A 21 6.99 -16.87 1.53
N GLU A 22 6.47 -16.36 0.41
CA GLU A 22 6.33 -14.92 0.17
C GLU A 22 5.43 -14.26 1.21
N ALA A 23 4.31 -14.88 1.59
CA ALA A 23 3.41 -14.37 2.63
C ALA A 23 4.08 -14.35 4.01
N TRP A 24 4.81 -15.40 4.36
CA TRP A 24 5.58 -15.47 5.61
C TRP A 24 6.66 -14.38 5.65
N LEU A 25 7.42 -14.22 4.55
CA LEU A 25 8.48 -13.23 4.45
C LEU A 25 7.93 -11.80 4.54
N ALA A 26 6.79 -11.54 3.90
CA ALA A 26 6.10 -10.26 3.98
C ALA A 26 5.63 -9.95 5.41
N ALA A 27 5.07 -10.94 6.11
CA ALA A 27 4.67 -10.80 7.50
C ALA A 27 5.88 -10.54 8.43
N LEU A 28 6.98 -11.26 8.23
CA LEU A 28 8.24 -11.05 8.98
C LEU A 28 8.78 -9.63 8.76
N ASN A 29 8.80 -9.15 7.51
CA ASN A 29 9.23 -7.79 7.19
C ASN A 29 8.25 -6.75 7.76
N GLY A 30 6.95 -6.99 7.75
CA GLY A 30 5.99 -6.09 8.39
C GLY A 30 6.27 -5.87 9.88
N VAL A 31 6.66 -6.92 10.60
CA VAL A 31 6.90 -6.89 12.05
C VAL A 31 8.32 -6.45 12.41
N LEU A 32 9.33 -6.90 11.67
CA LEU A 32 10.76 -6.74 11.99
C LEU A 32 11.57 -6.06 10.88
N GLY A 33 10.94 -5.48 9.89
CA GLY A 33 11.59 -5.05 8.66
C GLY A 33 12.68 -3.99 8.83
N ASP A 34 12.50 -3.06 9.75
CA ASP A 34 13.52 -2.08 10.13
C ASP A 34 14.74 -2.74 10.79
N HIS A 35 14.51 -3.69 11.70
CA HIS A 35 15.57 -4.48 12.34
C HIS A 35 16.33 -5.35 11.31
N LEU A 36 15.60 -6.02 10.39
CA LEU A 36 16.20 -6.81 9.32
C LEU A 36 17.12 -5.97 8.43
N LEU A 37 16.69 -4.77 8.08
CA LEU A 37 17.51 -3.85 7.27
C LEU A 37 18.74 -3.37 8.05
N GLN A 38 18.58 -2.93 9.30
CA GLN A 38 19.66 -2.43 10.14
C GLN A 38 20.74 -3.48 10.39
N SER A 39 20.33 -4.74 10.55
CA SER A 39 21.27 -5.86 10.77
C SER A 39 21.81 -6.47 9.47
N ALA A 40 21.55 -5.85 8.31
CA ALA A 40 21.89 -6.36 6.99
C ALA A 40 21.47 -7.84 6.81
N ASN A 41 20.28 -8.20 7.31
CA ASN A 41 19.78 -9.56 7.24
C ASN A 41 19.28 -9.86 5.81
N PRO A 42 19.65 -10.99 5.20
CA PRO A 42 19.24 -11.33 3.83
C PRO A 42 17.73 -11.55 3.66
N LEU A 43 16.96 -11.64 4.75
CA LEU A 43 15.50 -11.71 4.73
C LEU A 43 14.84 -10.32 4.60
N ALA A 44 15.60 -9.23 4.67
CA ALA A 44 15.06 -7.89 4.40
C ALA A 44 14.64 -7.79 2.93
N ILE A 45 13.38 -7.47 2.69
CA ILE A 45 12.82 -7.33 1.33
C ILE A 45 13.32 -6.01 0.71
N PRO A 46 14.09 -6.03 -0.40
CA PRO A 46 14.39 -4.83 -1.15
C PRO A 46 13.16 -4.37 -1.95
N MET A 47 12.97 -3.05 -2.09
CA MET A 47 11.90 -2.53 -2.93
C MET A 47 12.14 -2.85 -4.40
N ARG A 48 11.16 -3.46 -5.06
CA ARG A 48 11.21 -3.83 -6.48
C ARG A 48 9.82 -3.73 -7.10
N LEU A 49 9.79 -3.46 -8.41
CA LEU A 49 8.59 -3.67 -9.21
C LEU A 49 8.55 -5.12 -9.69
N ARG A 50 7.38 -5.71 -9.66
CA ARG A 50 7.15 -7.10 -10.10
C ARG A 50 6.04 -7.16 -11.15
N LEU A 51 6.16 -8.14 -12.04
CA LEU A 51 5.13 -8.55 -12.98
C LEU A 51 5.00 -10.08 -12.91
N GLY A 52 3.79 -10.57 -12.58
CA GLY A 52 3.56 -12.00 -12.37
C GLY A 52 4.42 -12.60 -11.25
N GLY A 53 4.66 -11.85 -10.17
CA GLY A 53 5.48 -12.26 -9.02
C GLY A 53 6.99 -12.24 -9.28
N GLN A 54 7.45 -11.88 -10.49
CA GLN A 54 8.86 -11.79 -10.84
C GLN A 54 9.34 -10.34 -10.85
N ALA A 55 10.53 -10.09 -10.30
CA ALA A 55 11.13 -8.77 -10.32
C ALA A 55 11.43 -8.32 -11.76
N LEU A 56 11.18 -7.03 -12.03
CA LEU A 56 11.53 -6.40 -13.29
C LEU A 56 12.94 -5.80 -13.21
N ASP A 57 13.71 -6.03 -14.25
CA ASP A 57 14.89 -5.23 -14.54
C ASP A 57 14.43 -3.92 -15.21
N LEU A 58 14.89 -2.79 -14.69
CA LEU A 58 14.53 -1.46 -15.20
C LEU A 58 15.51 -0.96 -16.27
N GLN A 59 16.43 -1.78 -16.75
CA GLN A 59 17.18 -1.47 -17.97
C GLN A 59 16.21 -1.42 -19.16
N ARG A 60 16.30 -0.36 -19.95
CA ARG A 60 15.33 -0.08 -21.03
C ARG A 60 15.13 -1.24 -21.98
N ALA A 61 16.22 -1.94 -22.34
CA ALA A 61 16.18 -3.08 -23.26
C ALA A 61 15.40 -4.25 -22.67
N GLU A 62 15.65 -4.59 -21.40
CA GLU A 62 14.97 -5.66 -20.69
C GLU A 62 13.50 -5.30 -20.41
N LEU A 63 13.26 -4.07 -19.98
CA LEU A 63 11.93 -3.57 -19.71
C LEU A 63 11.03 -3.63 -20.97
N ALA A 64 11.58 -3.29 -22.15
CA ALA A 64 10.86 -3.31 -23.42
C ALA A 64 10.37 -4.72 -23.84
N THR A 65 10.96 -5.78 -23.31
CA THR A 65 10.48 -7.16 -23.55
C THR A 65 9.32 -7.56 -22.65
N ARG A 66 9.06 -6.80 -21.57
CA ARG A 66 8.14 -7.20 -20.51
C ARG A 66 6.92 -6.27 -20.37
N VAL A 67 7.03 -5.01 -20.78
CA VAL A 67 5.98 -4.01 -20.66
C VAL A 67 5.61 -3.42 -22.00
N GLN A 68 4.34 -2.98 -22.11
CA GLN A 68 3.79 -2.44 -23.35
C GLN A 68 2.88 -1.24 -23.07
N GLY A 69 2.67 -0.42 -24.10
CA GLY A 69 1.72 0.70 -24.08
C GLY A 69 2.24 1.94 -23.39
N GLU A 70 1.40 2.98 -23.40
CA GLU A 70 1.67 4.32 -22.88
C GLU A 70 1.04 4.55 -21.49
N GLY A 71 0.49 3.50 -20.87
CA GLY A 71 -0.22 3.58 -19.60
C GLY A 71 0.25 2.55 -18.58
N LEU A 72 0.40 2.97 -17.33
CA LEU A 72 0.80 2.17 -16.18
C LEU A 72 -0.31 2.12 -15.13
N LEU A 73 -0.59 0.94 -14.61
CA LEU A 73 -1.31 0.74 -13.36
C LEU A 73 -0.32 0.23 -12.31
N LEU A 74 -0.02 1.04 -11.30
CA LEU A 74 0.84 0.62 -10.19
C LEU A 74 -0.01 0.23 -8.98
N LEU A 75 0.18 -1.01 -8.50
CA LEU A 75 -0.48 -1.53 -7.30
C LEU A 75 0.49 -1.62 -6.13
N VAL A 76 0.10 -1.04 -4.99
CA VAL A 76 0.91 -1.00 -3.77
C VAL A 76 0.14 -1.64 -2.62
N HIS A 77 0.63 -2.78 -2.13
CA HIS A 77 -0.02 -3.58 -1.07
C HIS A 77 0.11 -2.95 0.32
N GLY A 78 -0.63 -3.50 1.29
CA GLY A 78 -0.66 -3.08 2.68
C GLY A 78 0.44 -3.70 3.55
N LEU A 79 0.41 -3.36 4.84
CA LEU A 79 1.29 -3.89 5.89
C LEU A 79 1.20 -5.43 5.96
N CYS A 80 2.33 -6.09 6.15
CA CYS A 80 2.44 -7.55 6.23
C CYS A 80 1.97 -8.32 4.99
N MET A 81 1.76 -7.65 3.87
CA MET A 81 1.32 -8.24 2.60
C MET A 81 2.43 -8.24 1.54
N ASN A 82 2.15 -8.88 0.42
CA ASN A 82 2.98 -8.88 -0.78
C ASN A 82 2.13 -8.68 -2.05
N ASP A 83 2.81 -8.62 -3.19
CA ASP A 83 2.20 -8.40 -4.51
C ASP A 83 1.25 -9.53 -4.96
N LEU A 84 1.47 -10.78 -4.54
CA LEU A 84 0.63 -11.91 -4.93
C LEU A 84 -0.75 -11.87 -4.23
N GLN A 85 -0.87 -11.15 -3.12
CA GLN A 85 -2.10 -11.08 -2.33
C GLN A 85 -3.14 -10.07 -2.88
N TRP A 86 -2.88 -9.45 -4.03
CA TRP A 86 -3.91 -8.74 -4.79
C TRP A 86 -4.95 -9.69 -5.39
N GLN A 87 -4.63 -10.97 -5.50
CA GLN A 87 -5.57 -12.02 -5.86
C GLN A 87 -6.28 -12.54 -4.60
N GLN A 88 -7.56 -12.21 -4.44
CA GLN A 88 -8.37 -12.58 -3.29
C GLN A 88 -9.75 -13.07 -3.73
N ALA A 89 -10.22 -14.20 -3.18
CA ALA A 89 -11.56 -14.73 -3.42
C ALA A 89 -11.96 -14.82 -4.93
N GLY A 90 -10.98 -15.15 -5.79
CA GLY A 90 -11.20 -15.23 -7.24
C GLY A 90 -11.24 -13.86 -7.96
N GLN A 91 -11.00 -12.76 -7.27
CA GLN A 91 -10.88 -11.42 -7.83
C GLN A 91 -9.41 -11.00 -7.96
N ASP A 92 -9.12 -10.21 -8.98
CA ASP A 92 -7.84 -9.55 -9.20
C ASP A 92 -8.12 -8.13 -9.73
N HIS A 93 -8.12 -7.16 -8.84
CA HIS A 93 -8.39 -5.76 -9.22
C HIS A 93 -7.35 -5.22 -10.21
N GLY A 94 -6.09 -5.67 -10.10
CA GLY A 94 -5.04 -5.26 -11.01
C GLY A 94 -5.28 -5.76 -12.44
N ALA A 95 -5.56 -7.04 -12.61
CA ALA A 95 -5.87 -7.61 -13.91
C ALA A 95 -7.15 -7.00 -14.50
N GLN A 96 -8.19 -6.81 -13.66
CA GLN A 96 -9.48 -6.24 -14.08
C GLN A 96 -9.33 -4.79 -14.59
N LEU A 97 -8.62 -3.91 -13.84
CA LEU A 97 -8.38 -2.54 -14.25
C LEU A 97 -7.48 -2.48 -15.49
N ALA A 98 -6.40 -3.28 -15.51
CA ALA A 98 -5.49 -3.33 -16.62
C ALA A 98 -6.21 -3.69 -17.93
N ALA A 99 -7.05 -4.73 -17.91
CA ALA A 99 -7.82 -5.16 -19.08
C ALA A 99 -8.86 -4.10 -19.50
N ALA A 100 -9.58 -3.50 -18.55
CA ALA A 100 -10.63 -2.53 -18.86
C ALA A 100 -10.07 -1.19 -19.40
N LEU A 101 -8.87 -0.80 -18.99
CA LEU A 101 -8.30 0.51 -19.29
C LEU A 101 -7.11 0.47 -20.27
N GLY A 102 -6.70 -0.72 -20.71
CA GLY A 102 -5.52 -0.88 -21.57
C GLY A 102 -4.21 -0.46 -20.90
N LEU A 103 -4.08 -0.66 -19.57
CA LEU A 103 -2.91 -0.30 -18.79
C LEU A 103 -2.00 -1.50 -18.55
N GLN A 104 -0.69 -1.25 -18.45
CA GLN A 104 0.27 -2.25 -18.00
C GLN A 104 0.24 -2.33 -16.47
N PRO A 105 -0.17 -3.46 -15.86
CA PRO A 105 -0.13 -3.60 -14.41
C PRO A 105 1.30 -3.90 -13.95
N LEU A 106 1.76 -3.19 -12.93
CA LEU A 106 2.96 -3.48 -12.17
C LEU A 106 2.63 -3.47 -10.68
N TYR A 107 3.31 -4.32 -9.93
CA TYR A 107 3.08 -4.50 -8.52
C TYR A 107 4.34 -4.12 -7.72
N LEU A 108 4.18 -3.32 -6.68
CA LEU A 108 5.27 -3.02 -5.78
C LEU A 108 5.44 -4.16 -4.77
N HIS A 109 6.67 -4.65 -4.64
CA HIS A 109 7.10 -5.56 -3.57
C HIS A 109 8.11 -4.83 -2.71
N TYR A 110 7.83 -4.68 -1.40
CA TYR A 110 8.63 -3.83 -0.54
C TYR A 110 8.55 -4.24 0.93
N ASN A 111 9.51 -3.77 1.73
CA ASN A 111 9.57 -3.97 3.18
C ASN A 111 8.60 -3.03 3.88
N THR A 112 7.45 -3.54 4.30
CA THR A 112 6.39 -2.76 4.95
C THR A 112 6.72 -2.38 6.40
N GLY A 113 7.79 -2.93 7.00
CA GLY A 113 8.25 -2.56 8.34
C GLY A 113 9.12 -1.30 8.38
N LEU A 114 9.55 -0.79 7.23
CA LEU A 114 10.29 0.48 7.17
C LEU A 114 9.35 1.67 7.36
N PRO A 115 9.88 2.85 7.76
CA PRO A 115 9.10 4.08 7.83
C PRO A 115 8.40 4.37 6.49
N ILE A 116 7.15 4.83 6.56
CA ILE A 116 6.36 5.19 5.36
C ILE A 116 7.09 6.27 4.55
N ALA A 117 7.72 7.25 5.21
CA ALA A 117 8.51 8.27 4.55
C ALA A 117 9.70 7.68 3.76
N ALA A 118 10.41 6.70 4.32
CA ALA A 118 11.53 6.04 3.65
C ALA A 118 11.06 5.23 2.43
N ASN A 119 9.97 4.47 2.59
CA ASN A 119 9.35 3.75 1.47
C ASN A 119 8.86 4.71 0.38
N GLY A 120 8.28 5.85 0.76
CA GLY A 120 7.84 6.88 -0.18
C GLY A 120 9.00 7.47 -0.99
N ARG A 121 10.13 7.80 -0.35
CA ARG A 121 11.35 8.30 -1.06
C ARG A 121 11.89 7.25 -2.04
N THR A 122 12.00 6.01 -1.58
CA THR A 122 12.51 4.92 -2.43
C THR A 122 11.57 4.67 -3.61
N LEU A 123 10.26 4.70 -3.39
CA LEU A 123 9.29 4.55 -4.47
C LEU A 123 9.35 5.72 -5.47
N ALA A 124 9.50 6.96 -5.00
CA ALA A 124 9.63 8.12 -5.86
C ALA A 124 10.87 8.03 -6.77
N ALA A 125 12.01 7.62 -6.21
CA ALA A 125 13.23 7.37 -6.97
C ALA A 125 13.04 6.23 -7.99
N LEU A 126 12.40 5.12 -7.57
CA LEU A 126 12.13 3.96 -8.44
C LEU A 126 11.22 4.34 -9.62
N LEU A 127 10.17 5.14 -9.37
CA LEU A 127 9.26 5.63 -10.41
C LEU A 127 9.95 6.62 -11.36
N THR A 128 10.92 7.40 -10.89
CA THR A 128 11.74 8.28 -11.73
C THR A 128 12.57 7.44 -12.72
N VAL A 129 13.22 6.38 -12.24
CA VAL A 129 13.98 5.46 -13.09
C VAL A 129 13.06 4.73 -14.08
N LEU A 130 11.93 4.20 -13.58
CA LEU A 130 10.95 3.50 -14.42
C LEU A 130 10.45 4.39 -15.55
N HIS A 131 10.04 5.63 -15.24
CA HIS A 131 9.50 6.58 -16.22
C HIS A 131 10.51 6.91 -17.30
N ALA A 132 11.78 7.12 -16.93
CA ALA A 132 12.86 7.38 -17.88
C ALA A 132 13.20 6.16 -18.77
N ALA A 133 13.07 4.94 -18.21
CA ALA A 133 13.37 3.69 -18.90
C ALA A 133 12.18 3.13 -19.70
N TRP A 134 10.96 3.66 -19.51
CA TRP A 134 9.77 3.14 -20.18
C TRP A 134 9.96 3.15 -21.70
N PRO A 135 9.61 2.06 -22.41
CA PRO A 135 9.93 1.94 -23.85
C PRO A 135 9.25 3.00 -24.71
N GLN A 136 8.06 3.41 -24.36
CA GLN A 136 7.23 4.38 -25.05
C GLN A 136 6.96 5.59 -24.12
N PRO A 137 6.50 6.73 -24.61
CA PRO A 137 6.12 7.86 -23.73
C PRO A 137 5.03 7.42 -22.74
N LEU A 138 5.36 7.40 -21.44
CA LEU A 138 4.39 7.04 -20.40
C LEU A 138 3.46 8.23 -20.13
N ARG A 139 2.27 8.18 -20.73
CA ARG A 139 1.31 9.30 -20.74
C ARG A 139 0.30 9.25 -19.62
N ARG A 140 0.05 8.06 -19.09
CA ARG A 140 -0.97 7.86 -18.05
C ARG A 140 -0.49 6.89 -16.99
N ILE A 141 -0.60 7.31 -15.74
CA ILE A 141 -0.34 6.45 -14.57
C ILE A 141 -1.58 6.46 -13.68
N VAL A 142 -2.07 5.27 -13.33
CA VAL A 142 -3.06 5.06 -12.29
C VAL A 142 -2.37 4.40 -11.10
N LEU A 143 -2.50 5.01 -9.92
CA LEU A 143 -1.93 4.51 -8.67
C LEU A 143 -3.03 3.92 -7.81
N LEU A 144 -2.92 2.65 -7.44
CA LEU A 144 -3.85 1.96 -6.54
C LEU A 144 -3.10 1.45 -5.32
N GLY A 145 -3.42 2.00 -4.14
CA GLY A 145 -2.83 1.58 -2.87
C GLY A 145 -3.86 0.99 -1.93
N HIS A 146 -3.60 -0.23 -1.43
CA HIS A 146 -4.39 -0.82 -0.36
C HIS A 146 -3.77 -0.53 1.00
N SER A 147 -4.58 -0.10 1.97
CA SER A 147 -4.16 0.10 3.36
C SER A 147 -2.93 1.03 3.45
N MET A 148 -1.80 0.58 4.04
CA MET A 148 -0.52 1.30 4.07
C MET A 148 -0.06 1.74 2.68
N GLY A 149 -0.36 0.97 1.64
CA GLY A 149 0.06 1.28 0.26
C GLY A 149 -0.41 2.65 -0.22
N GLY A 150 -1.63 3.08 0.14
CA GLY A 150 -2.11 4.42 -0.18
C GLY A 150 -1.35 5.53 0.54
N LEU A 151 -0.83 5.27 1.75
CA LEU A 151 0.02 6.21 2.47
C LEU A 151 1.41 6.29 1.84
N VAL A 152 1.99 5.17 1.42
CA VAL A 152 3.28 5.13 0.71
C VAL A 152 3.21 5.88 -0.62
N LEU A 153 2.12 5.71 -1.38
CA LEU A 153 1.88 6.45 -2.63
C LEU A 153 1.77 7.96 -2.37
N ARG A 154 1.00 8.38 -1.36
CA ARG A 154 0.91 9.80 -0.99
C ARG A 154 2.24 10.37 -0.54
N SER A 155 3.02 9.60 0.22
CA SER A 155 4.37 9.98 0.64
C SER A 155 5.30 10.15 -0.57
N ALA A 156 5.27 9.23 -1.54
CA ALA A 156 6.08 9.32 -2.75
C ALA A 156 5.74 10.56 -3.59
N LEU A 157 4.46 10.83 -3.80
CA LEU A 157 3.99 12.01 -4.53
C LEU A 157 4.39 13.32 -3.84
N HIS A 158 4.28 13.40 -2.51
CA HIS A 158 4.68 14.57 -1.74
C HIS A 158 6.19 14.83 -1.79
N GLN A 159 7.00 13.77 -1.81
CA GLN A 159 8.47 13.85 -1.80
C GLN A 159 9.09 14.03 -3.19
N ALA A 160 8.30 13.97 -4.26
CA ALA A 160 8.75 14.17 -5.63
C ALA A 160 7.92 15.27 -6.37
N PRO A 161 7.86 16.48 -5.81
CA PRO A 161 7.08 17.55 -6.42
C PRO A 161 7.68 17.90 -7.81
N GLY A 162 6.81 17.93 -8.83
CA GLY A 162 7.22 18.25 -10.19
C GLY A 162 7.94 17.13 -10.96
N ALA A 163 8.09 15.93 -10.39
CA ALA A 163 8.65 14.79 -11.10
C ALA A 163 7.80 14.45 -12.35
N ALA A 164 8.45 14.12 -13.46
CA ALA A 164 7.77 13.84 -14.72
C ALA A 164 6.75 12.70 -14.61
N TRP A 165 7.08 11.65 -13.87
CA TRP A 165 6.15 10.56 -13.62
C TRP A 165 4.91 11.02 -12.84
N ALA A 166 5.07 11.94 -11.88
CA ALA A 166 3.95 12.43 -11.07
C ALA A 166 2.98 13.28 -11.90
N GLN A 167 3.47 13.97 -12.93
CA GLN A 167 2.63 14.73 -13.88
C GLN A 167 1.80 13.80 -14.78
N ALA A 168 2.26 12.58 -15.04
CA ALA A 168 1.52 11.55 -15.78
C ALA A 168 0.45 10.84 -14.94
N VAL A 169 0.41 11.06 -13.61
CA VAL A 169 -0.59 10.42 -12.74
C VAL A 169 -1.94 11.06 -12.96
N SER A 170 -2.89 10.25 -13.45
CA SER A 170 -4.29 10.66 -13.63
C SER A 170 -5.13 10.42 -12.39
N HIS A 171 -4.89 9.29 -11.69
CA HIS A 171 -5.68 8.86 -10.55
C HIS A 171 -4.82 8.33 -9.41
N LEU A 172 -5.17 8.71 -8.18
CA LEU A 172 -4.70 8.10 -6.94
C LEU A 172 -5.90 7.46 -6.24
N LEU A 173 -5.94 6.14 -6.20
CA LEU A 173 -7.00 5.33 -5.64
C LEU A 173 -6.53 4.73 -4.30
N CYS A 174 -7.10 5.20 -3.19
CA CYS A 174 -6.75 4.74 -1.84
C CYS A 174 -7.84 3.80 -1.32
N LEU A 175 -7.54 2.50 -1.28
CA LEU A 175 -8.45 1.45 -0.85
C LEU A 175 -8.19 1.08 0.62
N GLY A 176 -9.10 1.42 1.54
CA GLY A 176 -8.97 1.14 2.96
C GLY A 176 -7.75 1.80 3.64
N SER A 177 -7.26 2.93 3.10
CA SER A 177 -6.02 3.55 3.60
C SER A 177 -6.28 4.39 4.85
N PRO A 178 -5.53 4.18 5.96
CA PRO A 178 -5.74 4.90 7.22
C PRO A 178 -5.06 6.27 7.20
N HIS A 179 -5.66 7.23 6.50
CA HIS A 179 -5.09 8.56 6.29
C HIS A 179 -4.83 9.34 7.58
N LEU A 180 -5.61 9.07 8.62
CA LEU A 180 -5.49 9.68 9.95
C LEU A 180 -4.99 8.68 11.01
N GLY A 181 -4.46 7.55 10.54
CA GLY A 181 -3.99 6.45 11.35
C GLY A 181 -5.05 5.39 11.63
N ALA A 182 -4.59 4.25 12.12
CA ALA A 182 -5.40 3.13 12.56
C ALA A 182 -5.08 2.81 14.03
N PRO A 183 -6.08 2.73 14.94
CA PRO A 183 -5.85 2.42 16.35
C PRO A 183 -5.60 0.92 16.52
N LEU A 184 -4.45 0.44 16.02
CA LEU A 184 -4.06 -0.98 16.00
C LEU A 184 -4.05 -1.61 17.40
N GLU A 185 -4.01 -0.81 18.48
CA GLU A 185 -4.06 -1.30 19.87
C GLU A 185 -5.48 -1.59 20.38
N ARG A 186 -6.49 -0.85 19.91
CA ARG A 186 -7.88 -1.10 20.29
C ARG A 186 -8.44 -2.36 19.65
N ALA A 187 -7.82 -2.74 18.53
CA ALA A 187 -8.00 -4.03 17.92
C ALA A 187 -6.77 -4.88 18.28
N GLY A 188 -6.61 -5.39 19.49
CA GLY A 188 -5.59 -6.40 19.80
C GLY A 188 -5.55 -7.56 18.78
N ARG A 189 -6.49 -7.50 17.85
CA ARG A 189 -6.70 -8.30 16.64
C ARG A 189 -6.25 -7.62 15.34
N GLY A 190 -5.79 -6.36 15.32
CA GLY A 190 -5.52 -5.66 14.05
C GLY A 190 -4.28 -6.20 13.36
N VAL A 191 -3.18 -6.37 14.10
CA VAL A 191 -1.99 -7.05 13.58
C VAL A 191 -2.30 -8.54 13.39
N ASP A 192 -3.07 -9.16 14.29
CA ASP A 192 -3.50 -10.55 14.17
C ASP A 192 -4.41 -10.77 12.96
N LEU A 193 -5.26 -9.80 12.59
CA LEU A 193 -6.08 -9.86 11.39
C LEU A 193 -5.23 -9.79 10.12
N LEU A 194 -4.22 -8.91 10.10
CA LEU A 194 -3.28 -8.82 8.98
C LEU A 194 -2.38 -10.05 8.89
N LEU A 195 -1.95 -10.58 10.02
CA LEU A 195 -1.16 -11.82 10.11
C LEU A 195 -2.02 -13.05 9.84
N GLY A 196 -3.32 -13.01 10.16
CA GLY A 196 -4.29 -14.09 9.89
C GLY A 196 -4.59 -14.25 8.40
N ALA A 197 -4.40 -13.21 7.60
CA ALA A 197 -4.39 -13.29 6.13
C ALA A 197 -3.18 -14.10 5.58
N ALA A 198 -2.18 -14.37 6.44
CA ALA A 198 -1.06 -15.24 6.15
C ALA A 198 -0.99 -16.36 7.20
N PRO A 199 -1.56 -17.55 6.96
CA PRO A 199 -1.70 -18.64 7.97
C PRO A 199 -0.39 -19.04 8.64
N TYR A 200 0.74 -18.77 8.00
CA TYR A 200 2.09 -19.07 8.51
C TYR A 200 2.69 -17.96 9.39
N ALA A 201 2.02 -16.82 9.51
CA ALA A 201 2.50 -15.67 10.28
C ALA A 201 2.05 -15.69 11.76
N ALA A 202 1.16 -16.59 12.15
CA ALA A 202 0.67 -16.70 13.52
C ALA A 202 1.76 -16.74 14.62
N PRO A 203 2.95 -17.38 14.42
CA PRO A 203 4.05 -17.31 15.39
C PRO A 203 4.61 -15.87 15.56
N LEU A 204 4.52 -15.02 14.53
CA LEU A 204 4.99 -13.64 14.57
C LEU A 204 4.08 -12.73 15.41
N ALA A 205 2.80 -13.07 15.56
CA ALA A 205 1.87 -12.39 16.45
C ALA A 205 2.35 -12.41 17.92
N ARG A 206 3.07 -13.46 18.32
CA ARG A 206 3.68 -13.59 19.65
C ARG A 206 4.85 -12.63 19.89
N LEU A 207 5.44 -12.07 18.83
CA LEU A 207 6.43 -11.00 18.89
C LEU A 207 5.79 -9.61 19.13
N GLY A 208 4.51 -9.55 19.43
CA GLY A 208 3.63 -8.39 19.50
C GLY A 208 4.05 -7.22 20.42
N LYS A 209 5.22 -7.30 21.07
CA LYS A 209 5.87 -6.16 21.74
C LYS A 209 6.92 -5.49 20.86
N VAL A 210 7.37 -6.14 19.79
CA VAL A 210 8.31 -5.58 18.82
C VAL A 210 7.49 -4.93 17.72
N ARG A 211 7.55 -3.62 17.62
CA ARG A 211 6.80 -2.84 16.62
C ARG A 211 7.79 -2.22 15.66
N SER A 212 7.67 -2.58 14.39
CA SER A 212 8.44 -1.91 13.34
C SER A 212 8.05 -0.43 13.22
N ALA A 213 8.94 0.35 12.62
CA ALA A 213 8.67 1.76 12.32
C ALA A 213 7.43 1.92 11.42
N GLY A 214 7.23 1.01 10.44
CA GLY A 214 6.05 1.00 9.58
C GLY A 214 4.73 0.82 10.34
N ILE A 215 4.68 -0.09 11.32
CA ILE A 215 3.51 -0.25 12.21
C ILE A 215 3.26 1.05 12.99
N THR A 216 4.31 1.67 13.51
CA THR A 216 4.20 2.92 14.28
C THR A 216 3.68 4.06 13.41
N ASP A 217 4.18 4.22 12.19
CA ASP A 217 3.73 5.24 11.25
C ASP A 217 2.28 5.02 10.82
N LEU A 218 1.90 3.76 10.53
CA LEU A 218 0.53 3.39 10.16
C LEU A 218 -0.46 3.73 11.28
N ARG A 219 -0.07 3.49 12.55
CA ARG A 219 -0.89 3.82 13.71
C ARG A 219 -1.24 5.31 13.77
N HIS A 220 -0.31 6.16 13.36
CA HIS A 220 -0.43 7.61 13.45
C HIS A 220 -0.75 8.30 12.12
N GLY A 221 -0.83 7.55 11.02
CA GLY A 221 -1.01 8.12 9.67
C GLY A 221 0.15 9.02 9.24
N ARG A 222 1.38 8.70 9.69
CA ARG A 222 2.57 9.50 9.37
C ARG A 222 3.02 9.23 7.95
N LEU A 223 3.23 10.29 7.18
CA LEU A 223 3.71 10.22 5.78
C LEU A 223 5.14 10.70 5.62
N LEU A 224 5.63 11.49 6.57
CA LEU A 224 6.94 12.15 6.52
C LEU A 224 7.74 11.83 7.77
N ASP A 225 9.06 12.06 7.70
CA ASP A 225 9.96 11.85 8.84
C ASP A 225 9.58 12.74 10.04
N SER A 226 9.67 12.18 11.25
CA SER A 226 9.26 12.84 12.50
C SER A 226 10.09 14.07 12.85
N SER A 227 11.33 14.16 12.37
CA SER A 227 12.23 15.30 12.63
C SER A 227 11.71 16.63 12.06
N ALA A 228 10.86 16.60 11.04
CA ALA A 228 10.25 17.78 10.43
C ALA A 228 8.90 18.15 11.07
N VAL A 229 8.28 17.26 11.85
CA VAL A 229 6.88 17.36 12.29
C VAL A 229 6.72 17.61 13.78
N ASP A 230 7.71 17.32 14.62
CA ASP A 230 7.56 17.40 16.07
C ASP A 230 7.53 18.84 16.65
N ARG A 231 7.71 19.87 15.82
CA ARG A 231 7.69 21.30 16.22
C ARG A 231 6.55 22.13 15.63
N ALA A 232 5.74 21.59 14.73
CA ALA A 232 4.59 22.27 14.16
C ALA A 232 3.28 21.62 14.61
N PRO A 233 2.17 22.38 14.77
CA PRO A 233 0.87 21.76 14.94
C PRO A 233 0.63 20.81 13.78
N ARG A 234 0.20 19.58 14.07
CA ARG A 234 -0.07 18.51 13.09
C ARG A 234 -1.01 19.04 12.03
N ALA A 235 -0.47 19.45 10.88
CA ALA A 235 -1.28 19.66 9.68
C ALA A 235 -1.27 18.37 8.87
N ALA A 236 -2.41 18.05 8.25
CA ALA A 236 -2.46 16.94 7.31
C ALA A 236 -1.57 17.25 6.12
N VAL A 237 -0.77 16.28 5.67
CA VAL A 237 -0.13 16.36 4.35
C VAL A 237 -1.24 16.42 3.31
N PRO A 238 -1.34 17.50 2.50
CA PRO A 238 -2.48 17.67 1.58
C PRO A 238 -2.51 16.57 0.51
N LEU A 239 -3.67 16.41 -0.12
CA LEU A 239 -3.76 15.59 -1.31
C LEU A 239 -2.94 16.23 -2.44
N PRO A 240 -2.30 15.42 -3.30
CA PRO A 240 -1.63 15.94 -4.48
C PRO A 240 -2.62 16.64 -5.42
N THR A 241 -2.14 17.67 -6.10
CA THR A 241 -2.91 18.43 -7.11
C THR A 241 -2.65 17.88 -8.51
N GLY A 242 -3.55 18.18 -9.46
CA GLY A 242 -3.39 17.78 -10.86
C GLY A 242 -3.82 16.36 -11.19
N MET A 243 -4.34 15.60 -10.21
CA MET A 243 -4.87 14.24 -10.38
C MET A 243 -6.16 14.04 -9.61
N ALA A 244 -6.97 13.05 -10.01
CA ALA A 244 -8.16 12.66 -9.28
C ALA A 244 -7.80 11.74 -8.10
N CYS A 245 -8.01 12.21 -6.86
CA CYS A 245 -7.78 11.42 -5.65
C CYS A 245 -9.10 10.85 -5.13
N HIS A 246 -9.16 9.54 -4.94
CA HIS A 246 -10.35 8.84 -4.44
C HIS A 246 -10.04 8.04 -3.18
N ALA A 247 -10.96 8.10 -2.21
CA ALA A 247 -10.95 7.28 -1.01
C ALA A 247 -12.06 6.23 -1.09
N LEU A 248 -11.68 4.95 -1.02
CA LEU A 248 -12.59 3.82 -1.03
C LEU A 248 -12.48 3.11 0.33
N ALA A 249 -13.57 3.01 1.06
CA ALA A 249 -13.60 2.50 2.43
C ALA A 249 -14.61 1.37 2.60
N GLY A 250 -14.26 0.35 3.39
CA GLY A 250 -15.20 -0.67 3.85
C GLY A 250 -15.82 -0.32 5.20
N THR A 251 -16.96 -0.92 5.50
CA THR A 251 -17.55 -0.94 6.85
C THR A 251 -18.15 -2.30 7.16
N LEU A 252 -18.00 -2.78 8.40
CA LEU A 252 -18.57 -4.07 8.84
C LEU A 252 -20.09 -4.06 8.98
N GLY A 253 -20.72 -2.90 8.88
CA GLY A 253 -22.17 -2.73 9.00
C GLY A 253 -22.64 -1.46 8.32
N ALA A 254 -23.90 -1.07 8.52
CA ALA A 254 -24.48 0.10 7.89
C ALA A 254 -23.74 1.40 8.26
N ARG A 255 -23.40 2.22 7.28
CA ARG A 255 -22.67 3.49 7.42
C ARG A 255 -23.30 4.45 8.43
N ALA A 256 -24.62 4.45 8.53
CA ALA A 256 -25.37 5.36 9.40
C ALA A 256 -25.11 5.12 10.90
N ALA A 257 -24.75 3.90 11.31
CA ALA A 257 -24.55 3.57 12.71
C ALA A 257 -23.24 4.17 13.27
N ALA A 258 -23.31 4.85 14.41
CA ALA A 258 -22.14 5.47 15.04
C ALA A 258 -21.03 4.46 15.37
N LYS A 259 -21.40 3.25 15.82
CA LYS A 259 -20.47 2.14 16.09
C LYS A 259 -19.73 1.71 14.80
N THR A 260 -20.41 1.67 13.66
CA THR A 260 -19.84 1.32 12.36
C THR A 260 -18.81 2.34 11.90
N ARG A 261 -19.06 3.64 12.11
CA ARG A 261 -18.08 4.69 11.79
C ARG A 261 -16.78 4.55 12.59
N LEU A 262 -16.87 4.11 13.83
CA LEU A 262 -15.73 3.92 14.72
C LEU A 262 -14.93 2.66 14.34
N LEU A 263 -15.61 1.56 14.00
CA LEU A 263 -15.00 0.28 13.65
C LEU A 263 -14.52 0.26 12.20
N GLY A 264 -15.19 0.99 11.28
CA GLY A 264 -14.88 0.98 9.86
C GLY A 264 -14.95 -0.43 9.28
N ASP A 265 -13.90 -0.82 8.58
CA ASP A 265 -13.70 -2.15 8.00
C ASP A 265 -13.13 -3.20 8.99
N GLY A 266 -13.12 -2.87 10.28
CA GLY A 266 -12.57 -3.71 11.36
C GLY A 266 -11.11 -3.41 11.71
N LEU A 267 -10.38 -2.73 10.84
CA LEU A 267 -8.99 -2.31 11.04
C LEU A 267 -8.84 -0.78 10.98
N VAL A 268 -9.45 -0.16 9.99
CA VAL A 268 -9.35 1.28 9.71
C VAL A 268 -10.71 1.94 9.98
N PRO A 269 -10.80 2.91 10.92
CA PRO A 269 -12.03 3.67 11.13
C PRO A 269 -12.49 4.38 9.84
N LEU A 270 -13.78 4.41 9.59
CA LEU A 270 -14.34 5.01 8.37
C LEU A 270 -13.87 6.45 8.16
N ASN A 271 -13.87 7.27 9.20
CA ASN A 271 -13.40 8.65 9.10
C ASN A 271 -11.91 8.74 8.73
N SER A 272 -11.09 7.81 9.23
CA SER A 272 -9.67 7.74 8.85
C SER A 272 -9.50 7.36 7.38
N ALA A 273 -10.26 6.39 6.90
CA ALA A 273 -10.21 5.95 5.50
C ALA A 273 -10.68 7.05 4.53
N LEU A 274 -11.64 7.89 4.94
CA LEU A 274 -12.15 9.02 4.15
C LEU A 274 -11.40 10.34 4.38
N GLY A 275 -10.37 10.36 5.24
CA GLY A 275 -9.59 11.56 5.56
C GLY A 275 -10.40 12.64 6.29
N LEU A 276 -11.43 12.25 7.05
CA LEU A 276 -12.34 13.14 7.78
C LEU A 276 -11.91 13.28 9.24
N HIS A 277 -11.69 14.50 9.71
CA HIS A 277 -11.33 14.79 11.09
C HIS A 277 -12.18 15.92 11.68
N ARG A 278 -12.34 15.95 13.03
CA ARG A 278 -13.06 17.03 13.73
C ARG A 278 -12.33 18.37 13.61
N ASN A 279 -11.01 18.36 13.59
CA ASN A 279 -10.20 19.54 13.29
C ASN A 279 -10.07 19.67 11.77
N PRO A 280 -10.56 20.76 11.15
CA PRO A 280 -10.51 20.97 9.70
C PRO A 280 -9.07 20.96 9.14
N ALA A 281 -8.08 21.40 9.92
CA ALA A 281 -6.67 21.39 9.52
C ALA A 281 -6.10 19.98 9.31
N LEU A 282 -6.78 18.94 9.78
CA LEU A 282 -6.40 17.53 9.61
C LEU A 282 -7.25 16.81 8.56
N CYS A 283 -8.24 17.49 7.97
CA CYS A 283 -9.05 16.92 6.90
C CYS A 283 -8.26 16.89 5.57
N LEU A 284 -8.42 15.80 4.81
CA LEU A 284 -7.79 15.69 3.49
C LEU A 284 -8.63 16.28 2.35
N ASN A 285 -9.87 16.64 2.63
CA ASN A 285 -10.78 17.28 1.69
C ASN A 285 -10.95 16.51 0.36
N PHE A 286 -11.06 15.17 0.43
CA PHE A 286 -11.53 14.41 -0.72
C PHE A 286 -12.92 14.96 -1.13
N PRO A 287 -13.15 15.30 -2.42
CA PRO A 287 -14.49 15.67 -2.87
C PRO A 287 -15.53 14.61 -2.50
N ALA A 288 -16.76 14.99 -2.20
CA ALA A 288 -17.79 14.04 -1.81
C ALA A 288 -18.05 12.96 -2.87
N ALA A 289 -17.96 13.32 -4.16
CA ALA A 289 -18.06 12.38 -5.28
C ALA A 289 -16.87 11.41 -5.38
N HIS A 290 -15.77 11.68 -4.67
CA HIS A 290 -14.57 10.83 -4.65
C HIS A 290 -14.47 9.99 -3.36
N GLN A 291 -15.50 9.99 -2.53
CA GLN A 291 -15.59 9.18 -1.32
C GLN A 291 -16.56 8.02 -1.55
N HIS A 292 -16.06 6.79 -1.54
CA HIS A 292 -16.84 5.58 -1.80
C HIS A 292 -16.85 4.70 -0.56
N VAL A 293 -18.03 4.24 -0.14
CA VAL A 293 -18.18 3.39 1.05
C VAL A 293 -18.90 2.10 0.65
N PHE A 294 -18.32 0.97 1.03
CA PHE A 294 -18.83 -0.37 0.81
C PHE A 294 -19.26 -0.96 2.15
N GLU A 295 -20.56 -1.12 2.33
CA GLU A 295 -21.15 -1.68 3.55
C GLU A 295 -21.02 -3.21 3.55
N GLY A 296 -20.76 -3.79 4.75
CA GLY A 296 -20.62 -5.22 4.93
C GLY A 296 -19.28 -5.79 4.45
N LEU A 297 -18.28 -4.94 4.16
CA LEU A 297 -16.96 -5.39 3.74
C LEU A 297 -15.90 -5.05 4.79
N GLY A 298 -15.14 -6.06 5.20
CA GLY A 298 -13.95 -5.93 6.03
C GLY A 298 -12.71 -5.51 5.23
N HIS A 299 -11.62 -5.23 5.94
CA HIS A 299 -10.40 -4.65 5.39
C HIS A 299 -9.78 -5.49 4.26
N ILE A 300 -9.65 -6.79 4.46
CA ILE A 300 -9.09 -7.71 3.45
C ILE A 300 -10.14 -8.05 2.37
N GLU A 301 -11.41 -8.10 2.75
CA GLU A 301 -12.53 -8.38 1.84
C GLU A 301 -12.68 -7.32 0.74
N LEU A 302 -12.20 -6.09 0.97
CA LEU A 302 -12.12 -5.07 -0.06
C LEU A 302 -11.34 -5.52 -1.30
N LEU A 303 -10.29 -6.35 -1.13
CA LEU A 303 -9.47 -6.88 -2.24
C LEU A 303 -10.19 -7.97 -3.03
N GLY A 304 -11.13 -8.69 -2.40
CA GLY A 304 -11.87 -9.79 -3.03
C GLY A 304 -13.27 -9.41 -3.50
N SER A 305 -13.68 -8.14 -3.42
CA SER A 305 -15.04 -7.71 -3.75
C SER A 305 -15.18 -7.30 -5.21
N ALA A 306 -16.06 -7.98 -5.94
CA ALA A 306 -16.40 -7.62 -7.32
C ALA A 306 -17.00 -6.20 -7.43
N ALA A 307 -17.79 -5.76 -6.44
CA ALA A 307 -18.36 -4.42 -6.41
C ALA A 307 -17.26 -3.34 -6.26
N VAL A 308 -16.22 -3.61 -5.49
CA VAL A 308 -15.03 -2.73 -5.38
C VAL A 308 -14.31 -2.68 -6.73
N GLY A 309 -14.04 -3.83 -7.35
CA GLY A 309 -13.37 -3.91 -8.65
C GLY A 309 -14.11 -3.15 -9.74
N GLN A 310 -15.42 -3.32 -9.84
CA GLN A 310 -16.27 -2.58 -10.78
C GLN A 310 -16.19 -1.07 -10.52
N ARG A 311 -16.28 -0.62 -9.27
CA ARG A 311 -16.18 0.80 -8.92
C ARG A 311 -14.82 1.38 -9.26
N LEU A 312 -13.73 0.65 -9.05
CA LEU A 312 -12.38 1.07 -9.42
C LEU A 312 -12.28 1.29 -10.94
N VAL A 313 -12.83 0.40 -11.75
CA VAL A 313 -12.89 0.55 -13.23
C VAL A 313 -13.70 1.80 -13.61
N GLU A 314 -14.91 1.99 -13.05
CA GLU A 314 -15.77 3.15 -13.33
C GLU A 314 -15.09 4.49 -12.99
N ILE A 315 -14.34 4.54 -11.90
CA ILE A 315 -13.60 5.73 -11.49
C ILE A 315 -12.45 6.00 -12.47
N ALA A 316 -11.63 5.00 -12.71
CA ALA A 316 -10.42 5.17 -13.48
C ALA A 316 -10.66 5.29 -15.00
N ALA A 317 -11.85 4.98 -15.50
CA ALA A 317 -12.25 5.19 -16.90
C ALA A 317 -12.58 6.65 -17.26
N ARG A 318 -12.75 7.50 -16.26
CA ARG A 318 -13.08 8.94 -16.42
C ARG A 318 -11.81 9.77 -16.51
#